data_f2b49937aef91ae397c5d6d2bf514026
#
_entry.id   f2b49937aef91ae397c5d6d2bf514026
#
_cell.length_a   1.000
_cell.length_b   1.000
_cell.length_c   1.000
_cell.angle_alpha   90.00
_cell.angle_beta   90.00
_cell.angle_gamma   90.00
#
_symmetry.space_group_name_H-M   'P 1'
#
loop_
_entity.id
_entity.type
_entity.pdbx_description
1 polymer ?
#
loop_
_entity_poly.entity_id
_entity_poly.type
_entity_poly.pdbx_seq_one_letter_code
_entity_poly.pdbx_strand_id
1 'polypeptide(L)'
;MNIVQFLLQNARRQPNHAALAIGDRVVCSYRGLAERVERLASGLIANFDLKAGDRVAFAMKNCPQYWELMFACWHAGLVAVPMNAKLHAKELEYIVGNCGAKASFFEPREFESISGAPAAPADARPDDVAWLFYTSGTTGVPKGAMLTHRNLLFASQAYFADIDKLGPGDSILHAAPLSHGSGLYGLPHFAAGAVNVIPESGGFDPEELYALLERWRGASLFAAPTMIVRLLASPAARRPRHLKTLCYGGAPMYVADALRAIDLFGGERLYQLFGQGESPMTITGLPQRFHDRRMNLETCGFARTGVEVKVLESGEVVTRSDCVMAGYWNNPGATANALQGGWLHTGDIGRMDEQGFLTLLDRSKDMIISGGSNIYPREIEEVLLRHPAVAECSVIGRPHPEWGEEVVAFVVLKDRQVAQKEDLDELCLANVARFKRPREYRFVESLPKNNYGKVLKTELRKRL
;
A
#
# COMPACT_ATOMS: atom_id res chain seq x y z
N MET A 1 -5.13 -7.48 -22.93
CA MET A 1 -3.74 -6.96 -23.16
C MET A 1 -2.87 -7.43 -22.01
N ASN A 2 -1.75 -8.08 -22.32
CA ASN A 2 -0.75 -8.46 -21.31
C ASN A 2 -0.04 -7.21 -20.77
N ILE A 3 0.07 -7.07 -19.45
CA ILE A 3 0.70 -5.91 -18.79
C ILE A 3 2.20 -5.76 -19.15
N VAL A 4 2.86 -6.81 -19.61
CA VAL A 4 4.24 -6.76 -20.11
C VAL A 4 4.43 -5.73 -21.22
N GLN A 5 3.36 -5.37 -21.94
CA GLN A 5 3.40 -4.37 -23.00
C GLN A 5 3.86 -2.99 -22.51
N PHE A 6 3.71 -2.65 -21.23
CA PHE A 6 4.27 -1.42 -20.67
C PHE A 6 5.80 -1.35 -20.83
N LEU A 7 6.48 -2.47 -20.63
CA LEU A 7 7.90 -2.59 -20.88
C LEU A 7 8.22 -2.63 -22.37
N LEU A 8 7.59 -3.56 -23.11
CA LEU A 8 7.94 -3.85 -24.51
C LEU A 8 7.69 -2.68 -25.45
N GLN A 9 6.64 -1.88 -25.21
CA GLN A 9 6.39 -0.67 -26.00
C GLN A 9 7.48 0.37 -25.81
N ASN A 10 7.95 0.59 -24.57
CA ASN A 10 9.02 1.53 -24.30
C ASN A 10 10.38 1.02 -24.74
N ALA A 11 10.65 -0.29 -24.70
CA ALA A 11 11.83 -0.88 -25.30
C ALA A 11 11.94 -0.62 -26.80
N ARG A 12 10.79 -0.53 -27.51
CA ARG A 12 10.75 -0.15 -28.94
C ARG A 12 10.85 1.36 -29.18
N ARG A 13 10.11 2.17 -28.36
CA ARG A 13 10.00 3.63 -28.57
C ARG A 13 11.24 4.38 -28.12
N GLN A 14 11.84 3.96 -27.00
CA GLN A 14 12.97 4.63 -26.35
C GLN A 14 13.97 3.60 -25.79
N PRO A 15 14.59 2.77 -26.65
CA PRO A 15 15.35 1.59 -26.24
C PRO A 15 16.52 1.90 -25.31
N ASN A 16 17.15 3.04 -25.46
CA ASN A 16 18.35 3.43 -24.72
C ASN A 16 18.01 4.25 -23.45
N HIS A 17 16.71 4.55 -23.21
CA HIS A 17 16.31 5.26 -21.99
C HIS A 17 16.47 4.35 -20.77
N ALA A 18 16.86 4.94 -19.63
CA ALA A 18 17.00 4.20 -18.38
C ALA A 18 15.65 3.62 -17.93
N ALA A 19 15.62 2.32 -17.63
CA ALA A 19 14.43 1.63 -17.10
C ALA A 19 14.55 1.38 -15.59
N LEU A 20 15.73 0.88 -15.17
CA LEU A 20 15.99 0.56 -13.75
C LEU A 20 17.29 1.23 -13.29
N ALA A 21 17.27 1.68 -12.06
CA ALA A 21 18.44 2.20 -11.35
C ALA A 21 18.49 1.67 -9.92
N ILE A 22 19.69 1.61 -9.35
CA ILE A 22 19.94 1.36 -7.94
C ILE A 22 20.76 2.52 -7.38
N GLY A 23 20.29 3.14 -6.30
CA GLY A 23 20.88 4.37 -5.81
C GLY A 23 20.88 5.47 -6.88
N ASP A 24 22.04 6.00 -7.22
CA ASP A 24 22.24 7.02 -8.26
C ASP A 24 22.67 6.43 -9.62
N ARG A 25 22.87 5.11 -9.71
CA ARG A 25 23.42 4.40 -10.86
C ARG A 25 22.34 3.70 -11.68
N VAL A 26 22.27 4.02 -12.98
CA VAL A 26 21.44 3.27 -13.94
C VAL A 26 21.98 1.85 -14.10
N VAL A 27 21.11 0.86 -13.97
CA VAL A 27 21.43 -0.58 -14.07
C VAL A 27 21.19 -1.10 -15.48
N CYS A 28 20.05 -0.74 -16.08
CA CYS A 28 19.73 -1.14 -17.43
C CYS A 28 18.80 -0.14 -18.12
N SER A 29 18.84 -0.16 -19.46
CA SER A 29 17.90 0.55 -20.32
C SER A 29 16.62 -0.27 -20.53
N TYR A 30 15.59 0.33 -21.12
CA TYR A 30 14.37 -0.35 -21.51
C TYR A 30 14.62 -1.54 -22.46
N ARG A 31 15.55 -1.41 -23.41
CA ARG A 31 15.98 -2.52 -24.29
C ARG A 31 16.61 -3.63 -23.47
N GLY A 32 17.61 -3.30 -22.64
CA GLY A 32 18.33 -4.30 -21.83
C GLY A 32 17.40 -5.06 -20.89
N LEU A 33 16.43 -4.34 -20.27
CA LEU A 33 15.44 -5.00 -19.44
C LEU A 33 14.52 -5.94 -20.23
N ALA A 34 14.04 -5.51 -21.40
CA ALA A 34 13.20 -6.35 -22.26
C ALA A 34 13.93 -7.62 -22.71
N GLU A 35 15.18 -7.51 -23.20
CA GLU A 35 16.01 -8.65 -23.60
C GLU A 35 16.24 -9.63 -22.44
N ARG A 36 16.51 -9.12 -21.25
CA ARG A 36 16.67 -9.95 -20.05
C ARG A 36 15.37 -10.65 -19.67
N VAL A 37 14.23 -9.94 -19.72
CA VAL A 37 12.89 -10.47 -19.43
C VAL A 37 12.51 -11.59 -20.40
N GLU A 38 12.71 -11.40 -21.70
CA GLU A 38 12.43 -12.43 -22.74
C GLU A 38 13.22 -13.72 -22.48
N ARG A 39 14.52 -13.60 -22.20
CA ARG A 39 15.39 -14.74 -21.94
C ARG A 39 15.03 -15.42 -20.61
N LEU A 40 14.78 -14.65 -19.55
CA LEU A 40 14.37 -15.19 -18.25
C LEU A 40 13.03 -15.92 -18.35
N ALA A 41 12.05 -15.36 -19.07
CA ALA A 41 10.75 -15.98 -19.28
C ALA A 41 10.86 -17.37 -19.92
N SER A 42 11.62 -17.48 -21.02
CA SER A 42 11.85 -18.76 -21.69
C SER A 42 12.64 -19.73 -20.82
N GLY A 43 13.64 -19.24 -20.08
CA GLY A 43 14.42 -20.06 -19.16
C GLY A 43 13.59 -20.60 -17.99
N LEU A 44 12.67 -19.80 -17.44
CA LEU A 44 11.74 -20.25 -16.38
C LEU A 44 10.84 -21.38 -16.89
N ILE A 45 10.25 -21.22 -18.06
CA ILE A 45 9.41 -22.28 -18.69
C ILE A 45 10.21 -23.58 -18.82
N ALA A 46 11.41 -23.50 -19.40
CA ALA A 46 12.22 -24.69 -19.67
C ALA A 46 12.73 -25.38 -18.40
N ASN A 47 13.20 -24.61 -17.41
CA ASN A 47 13.83 -25.21 -16.22
C ASN A 47 12.83 -25.78 -15.21
N PHE A 48 11.59 -25.27 -15.20
CA PHE A 48 10.57 -25.67 -14.21
C PHE A 48 9.31 -26.27 -14.84
N ASP A 49 9.34 -26.60 -16.13
CA ASP A 49 8.18 -27.12 -16.90
C ASP A 49 6.90 -26.31 -16.64
N LEU A 50 7.02 -24.97 -16.70
CA LEU A 50 5.91 -24.05 -16.41
C LEU A 50 4.98 -23.92 -17.62
N LYS A 51 3.70 -23.73 -17.32
CA LYS A 51 2.64 -23.50 -18.31
C LYS A 51 1.91 -22.20 -17.98
N ALA A 52 1.27 -21.61 -18.96
CA ALA A 52 0.45 -20.41 -18.75
C ALA A 52 -0.51 -20.60 -17.56
N GLY A 53 -0.57 -19.61 -16.68
CA GLY A 53 -1.34 -19.65 -15.43
C GLY A 53 -0.61 -20.31 -14.24
N ASP A 54 0.56 -20.91 -14.42
CA ASP A 54 1.35 -21.39 -13.29
C ASP A 54 1.89 -20.24 -12.46
N ARG A 55 2.05 -20.45 -11.15
CA ARG A 55 2.46 -19.45 -10.17
C ARG A 55 3.95 -19.54 -9.90
N VAL A 56 4.58 -18.37 -9.88
CA VAL A 56 5.97 -18.20 -9.46
C VAL A 56 5.98 -17.29 -8.23
N ALA A 57 6.37 -17.84 -7.09
CA ALA A 57 6.44 -17.11 -5.84
C ALA A 57 7.84 -16.54 -5.59
N PHE A 58 7.93 -15.35 -5.01
CA PHE A 58 9.22 -14.78 -4.65
C PHE A 58 9.13 -13.77 -3.51
N ALA A 59 10.17 -13.77 -2.66
CA ALA A 59 10.26 -12.91 -1.49
C ALA A 59 11.68 -12.35 -1.37
N MET A 60 11.91 -11.18 -1.93
CA MET A 60 13.22 -10.51 -1.93
C MET A 60 13.07 -9.08 -1.40
N LYS A 61 14.16 -8.51 -0.85
CA LYS A 61 14.25 -7.06 -0.71
C LYS A 61 14.08 -6.41 -2.08
N ASN A 62 13.70 -5.14 -2.09
CA ASN A 62 13.63 -4.42 -3.37
C ASN A 62 15.01 -4.46 -4.05
N CYS A 63 15.03 -4.92 -5.29
CA CYS A 63 16.20 -5.00 -6.15
C CYS A 63 15.76 -4.92 -7.63
N PRO A 64 16.67 -4.59 -8.57
CA PRO A 64 16.33 -4.54 -10.00
C PRO A 64 15.78 -5.88 -10.52
N GLN A 65 16.33 -6.98 -10.05
CA GLN A 65 15.93 -8.34 -10.44
C GLN A 65 14.48 -8.68 -10.04
N TYR A 66 13.92 -7.96 -9.06
CA TYR A 66 12.51 -8.09 -8.69
C TYR A 66 11.60 -7.76 -9.89
N TRP A 67 11.91 -6.67 -10.61
CA TRP A 67 11.19 -6.27 -11.80
C TRP A 67 11.45 -7.21 -12.99
N GLU A 68 12.69 -7.69 -13.14
CA GLU A 68 13.01 -8.70 -14.17
C GLU A 68 12.11 -9.93 -14.02
N LEU A 69 11.99 -10.45 -12.79
CA LEU A 69 11.19 -11.63 -12.50
C LEU A 69 9.68 -11.39 -12.68
N MET A 70 9.17 -10.22 -12.21
CA MET A 70 7.76 -9.88 -12.40
C MET A 70 7.40 -9.80 -13.88
N PHE A 71 8.17 -9.06 -14.67
CA PHE A 71 7.91 -8.96 -16.10
C PHE A 71 8.15 -10.27 -16.86
N ALA A 72 9.11 -11.10 -16.45
CA ALA A 72 9.32 -12.42 -17.02
C ALA A 72 8.12 -13.35 -16.77
N CYS A 73 7.53 -13.32 -15.58
CA CYS A 73 6.28 -14.03 -15.30
C CYS A 73 5.17 -13.59 -16.27
N TRP A 74 4.91 -12.30 -16.40
CA TRP A 74 3.88 -11.80 -17.32
C TRP A 74 4.20 -12.04 -18.78
N HIS A 75 5.47 -11.97 -19.17
CA HIS A 75 5.92 -12.31 -20.53
C HIS A 75 5.61 -13.76 -20.87
N ALA A 76 5.83 -14.68 -19.94
CA ALA A 76 5.57 -16.11 -20.09
C ALA A 76 4.10 -16.52 -19.87
N GLY A 77 3.18 -15.57 -19.57
CA GLY A 77 1.79 -15.88 -19.22
C GLY A 77 1.63 -16.56 -17.86
N LEU A 78 2.63 -16.39 -16.96
CA LEU A 78 2.63 -16.93 -15.60
C LEU A 78 2.02 -15.92 -14.64
N VAL A 79 1.61 -16.40 -13.47
CA VAL A 79 1.11 -15.58 -12.37
C VAL A 79 2.23 -15.24 -11.39
N ALA A 80 2.54 -13.96 -11.25
CA ALA A 80 3.49 -13.49 -10.26
C ALA A 80 2.88 -13.53 -8.85
N VAL A 81 3.62 -14.07 -7.87
CA VAL A 81 3.23 -14.12 -6.46
C VAL A 81 4.32 -13.45 -5.61
N PRO A 82 4.44 -12.12 -5.70
CA PRO A 82 5.42 -11.38 -4.92
C PRO A 82 5.01 -11.31 -3.46
N MET A 83 5.89 -11.72 -2.56
CA MET A 83 5.70 -11.73 -1.13
C MET A 83 6.63 -10.72 -0.45
N ASN A 84 6.23 -10.22 0.71
CA ASN A 84 7.10 -9.36 1.50
C ASN A 84 8.25 -10.19 2.11
N ALA A 85 9.49 -9.80 1.85
CA ALA A 85 10.68 -10.46 2.38
C ALA A 85 10.80 -10.43 3.92
N LYS A 86 10.00 -9.59 4.59
CA LYS A 86 9.97 -9.49 6.06
C LYS A 86 8.96 -10.44 6.72
N LEU A 87 8.20 -11.22 5.93
CA LEU A 87 7.28 -12.21 6.49
C LEU A 87 8.07 -13.31 7.20
N HIS A 88 7.45 -13.89 8.22
CA HIS A 88 8.03 -15.05 8.91
C HIS A 88 8.10 -16.26 7.95
N ALA A 89 9.09 -17.14 8.11
CA ALA A 89 9.27 -18.31 7.25
C ALA A 89 7.99 -19.15 7.09
N LYS A 90 7.25 -19.36 8.17
CA LYS A 90 5.96 -20.09 8.16
C LYS A 90 4.87 -19.40 7.31
N GLU A 91 4.88 -18.07 7.26
CA GLU A 91 3.94 -17.32 6.42
C GLU A 91 4.32 -17.46 4.94
N LEU A 92 5.62 -17.38 4.64
CA LEU A 92 6.13 -17.61 3.28
C LEU A 92 5.81 -19.03 2.80
N GLU A 93 6.10 -20.05 3.64
CA GLU A 93 5.78 -21.45 3.35
C GLU A 93 4.27 -21.65 3.10
N TYR A 94 3.43 -21.06 3.96
CA TYR A 94 1.98 -21.09 3.78
C TYR A 94 1.57 -20.49 2.42
N ILE A 95 2.09 -19.33 2.05
CA ILE A 95 1.72 -18.65 0.79
C ILE A 95 2.16 -19.49 -0.41
N VAL A 96 3.39 -20.01 -0.40
CA VAL A 96 3.92 -20.88 -1.47
C VAL A 96 3.05 -22.13 -1.64
N GLY A 97 2.68 -22.78 -0.54
CA GLY A 97 1.80 -23.95 -0.55
C GLY A 97 0.37 -23.61 -1.01
N ASN A 98 -0.21 -22.53 -0.47
CA ASN A 98 -1.58 -22.12 -0.78
C ASN A 98 -1.76 -21.71 -2.26
N CYS A 99 -0.80 -20.97 -2.84
CA CYS A 99 -0.86 -20.63 -4.25
C CYS A 99 -0.46 -21.79 -5.16
N GLY A 100 0.12 -22.86 -4.63
CA GLY A 100 0.64 -23.98 -5.42
C GLY A 100 1.71 -23.52 -6.39
N ALA A 101 2.68 -22.71 -5.93
CA ALA A 101 3.77 -22.23 -6.77
C ALA A 101 4.64 -23.39 -7.26
N LYS A 102 4.91 -23.44 -8.57
CA LYS A 102 5.81 -24.43 -9.15
C LYS A 102 7.28 -24.04 -9.11
N ALA A 103 7.55 -22.75 -8.96
CA ALA A 103 8.89 -22.21 -8.72
C ALA A 103 8.80 -21.15 -7.63
N SER A 104 9.83 -21.07 -6.78
CA SER A 104 9.93 -20.03 -5.75
C SER A 104 11.37 -19.54 -5.63
N PHE A 105 11.53 -18.21 -5.42
CA PHE A 105 12.83 -17.56 -5.35
C PHE A 105 12.87 -16.58 -4.16
N PHE A 106 13.94 -16.66 -3.38
CA PHE A 106 14.13 -15.83 -2.19
C PHE A 106 15.34 -14.90 -2.31
N GLU A 107 16.22 -15.17 -3.28
CA GLU A 107 17.38 -14.34 -3.57
C GLU A 107 17.61 -14.22 -5.10
N PRO A 108 18.11 -13.08 -5.59
CA PRO A 108 18.38 -12.89 -7.02
C PRO A 108 19.27 -13.95 -7.65
N ARG A 109 20.31 -14.40 -6.93
CA ARG A 109 21.27 -15.43 -7.40
C ARG A 109 20.62 -16.76 -7.79
N GLU A 110 19.42 -17.05 -7.30
CA GLU A 110 18.69 -18.29 -7.61
C GLU A 110 18.16 -18.33 -9.06
N PHE A 111 18.03 -17.18 -9.71
CA PHE A 111 17.52 -17.08 -11.08
C PHE A 111 18.35 -16.18 -12.01
N GLU A 112 19.39 -15.50 -11.54
CA GLU A 112 20.21 -14.61 -12.37
C GLU A 112 20.85 -15.35 -13.57
N SER A 113 21.24 -16.60 -13.38
CA SER A 113 21.80 -17.45 -14.45
C SER A 113 20.74 -18.08 -15.36
N ILE A 114 19.46 -18.02 -14.99
CA ILE A 114 18.39 -18.58 -15.81
C ILE A 114 18.24 -17.77 -17.09
N SER A 115 18.34 -18.44 -18.23
CA SER A 115 18.24 -17.84 -19.55
C SER A 115 17.80 -18.88 -20.58
N GLY A 116 16.97 -18.46 -21.51
CA GLY A 116 16.55 -19.28 -22.65
C GLY A 116 16.63 -18.49 -23.97
N ALA A 117 16.23 -19.09 -25.07
CA ALA A 117 16.11 -18.41 -26.35
C ALA A 117 14.99 -17.35 -26.26
N PRO A 118 15.18 -16.15 -26.84
CA PRO A 118 14.13 -15.13 -26.89
C PRO A 118 12.87 -15.69 -27.56
N ALA A 119 11.71 -15.39 -26.99
CA ALA A 119 10.41 -15.81 -27.51
C ALA A 119 9.43 -14.63 -27.47
N ALA A 120 8.37 -14.69 -28.25
CA ALA A 120 7.29 -13.71 -28.19
C ALA A 120 6.55 -13.79 -26.84
N PRO A 121 6.01 -12.67 -26.34
CA PRO A 121 5.22 -12.67 -25.12
C PRO A 121 3.95 -13.51 -25.28
N ALA A 122 3.55 -14.18 -24.22
CA ALA A 122 2.31 -14.94 -24.19
C ALA A 122 1.09 -14.04 -24.49
N ASP A 123 0.15 -14.60 -25.25
CA ASP A 123 -1.14 -13.94 -25.48
C ASP A 123 -2.02 -14.10 -24.24
N ALA A 124 -2.09 -13.03 -23.42
CA ALA A 124 -2.88 -13.02 -22.23
C ALA A 124 -4.19 -12.26 -22.44
N ARG A 125 -5.28 -12.86 -21.97
CA ARG A 125 -6.60 -12.21 -21.95
C ARG A 125 -6.65 -11.17 -20.82
N PRO A 126 -7.50 -10.14 -20.92
CA PRO A 126 -7.64 -9.14 -19.86
C PRO A 126 -7.97 -9.73 -18.47
N ASP A 127 -8.73 -10.82 -18.47
CA ASP A 127 -9.23 -11.45 -17.24
C ASP A 127 -8.31 -12.58 -16.72
N ASP A 128 -7.22 -12.87 -17.40
CA ASP A 128 -6.22 -13.80 -16.89
C ASP A 128 -5.52 -13.17 -15.67
N VAL A 129 -5.29 -13.99 -14.63
CA VAL A 129 -4.65 -13.54 -13.40
C VAL A 129 -3.17 -13.24 -13.68
N ALA A 130 -2.74 -12.02 -13.33
CA ALA A 130 -1.37 -11.57 -13.52
C ALA A 130 -0.58 -11.55 -12.21
N TRP A 131 -1.27 -11.29 -11.08
CA TRP A 131 -0.65 -11.14 -9.78
C TRP A 131 -1.56 -11.72 -8.69
N LEU A 132 -1.03 -12.61 -7.85
CA LEU A 132 -1.68 -12.96 -6.57
C LEU A 132 -1.15 -12.05 -5.48
N PHE A 133 -1.98 -11.12 -5.06
CA PHE A 133 -1.66 -10.16 -4.02
C PHE A 133 -2.10 -10.70 -2.66
N TYR A 134 -1.14 -11.18 -1.85
CA TYR A 134 -1.46 -11.72 -0.54
C TYR A 134 -1.65 -10.60 0.49
N THR A 135 -2.83 -10.57 1.10
CA THR A 135 -3.19 -9.67 2.20
C THR A 135 -3.23 -10.43 3.51
N SER A 136 -2.83 -9.78 4.62
CA SER A 136 -3.07 -10.30 5.97
C SER A 136 -4.57 -10.21 6.26
N GLY A 137 -5.29 -11.27 5.98
CA GLY A 137 -6.75 -11.34 6.19
C GLY A 137 -7.16 -11.00 7.63
N THR A 138 -8.43 -10.63 7.81
CA THR A 138 -9.02 -10.36 9.13
C THR A 138 -8.98 -11.56 10.07
N THR A 139 -8.81 -12.77 9.54
CA THR A 139 -8.73 -14.03 10.25
C THR A 139 -7.32 -14.46 10.64
N GLY A 140 -6.31 -13.64 10.32
CA GLY A 140 -4.90 -13.94 10.59
C GLY A 140 -4.21 -14.83 9.54
N VAL A 141 -4.97 -15.49 8.67
CA VAL A 141 -4.42 -16.31 7.58
C VAL A 141 -4.37 -15.48 6.30
N PRO A 142 -3.21 -15.37 5.61
CA PRO A 142 -3.09 -14.61 4.37
C PRO A 142 -4.00 -15.14 3.27
N LYS A 143 -4.63 -14.22 2.50
CA LYS A 143 -5.47 -14.56 1.35
C LYS A 143 -4.87 -13.93 0.09
N GLY A 144 -4.79 -14.69 -0.98
CA GLY A 144 -4.29 -14.21 -2.28
C GLY A 144 -5.42 -13.57 -3.11
N ALA A 145 -5.47 -12.25 -3.18
CA ALA A 145 -6.38 -11.55 -4.08
C ALA A 145 -5.90 -11.73 -5.53
N MET A 146 -6.78 -12.19 -6.41
CA MET A 146 -6.49 -12.42 -7.83
C MET A 146 -6.60 -11.11 -8.60
N LEU A 147 -5.46 -10.48 -8.89
CA LEU A 147 -5.40 -9.29 -9.73
C LEU A 147 -5.14 -9.71 -11.17
N THR A 148 -6.07 -9.37 -12.06
CA THR A 148 -5.99 -9.66 -13.49
C THR A 148 -5.19 -8.59 -14.24
N HIS A 149 -4.83 -8.88 -15.49
CA HIS A 149 -4.23 -7.86 -16.37
C HIS A 149 -5.13 -6.63 -16.51
N ARG A 150 -6.48 -6.81 -16.54
CA ARG A 150 -7.47 -5.72 -16.55
C ARG A 150 -7.36 -4.85 -15.31
N ASN A 151 -7.30 -5.45 -14.12
CA ASN A 151 -7.21 -4.71 -12.86
C ASN A 151 -5.94 -3.84 -12.81
N LEU A 152 -4.78 -4.40 -13.19
CA LEU A 152 -3.51 -3.68 -13.21
C LEU A 152 -3.47 -2.57 -14.26
N LEU A 153 -4.06 -2.80 -15.42
CA LEU A 153 -4.21 -1.79 -16.47
C LEU A 153 -5.09 -0.64 -15.99
N PHE A 154 -6.26 -0.95 -15.40
CA PHE A 154 -7.18 0.06 -14.87
C PHE A 154 -6.51 0.89 -13.77
N ALA A 155 -5.83 0.25 -12.80
CA ALA A 155 -5.10 0.95 -11.75
C ALA A 155 -4.04 1.92 -12.31
N SER A 156 -3.33 1.50 -13.38
CA SER A 156 -2.34 2.34 -14.06
C SER A 156 -3.00 3.52 -14.80
N GLN A 157 -4.12 3.29 -15.48
CA GLN A 157 -4.88 4.36 -16.15
C GLN A 157 -5.47 5.36 -15.16
N ALA A 158 -6.00 4.89 -14.02
CA ALA A 158 -6.47 5.73 -12.95
C ALA A 158 -5.36 6.62 -12.35
N TYR A 159 -4.09 6.16 -12.36
CA TYR A 159 -2.95 7.00 -11.99
C TYR A 159 -2.85 8.23 -12.90
N PHE A 160 -2.86 8.01 -14.22
CA PHE A 160 -2.75 9.09 -15.20
C PHE A 160 -3.96 10.02 -15.19
N ALA A 161 -5.15 9.50 -14.90
CA ALA A 161 -6.38 10.30 -14.84
C ALA A 161 -6.42 11.24 -13.64
N ASP A 162 -5.98 10.76 -12.46
CA ASP A 162 -6.29 11.41 -11.19
C ASP A 162 -5.09 11.97 -10.46
N ILE A 163 -3.89 11.37 -10.64
CA ILE A 163 -2.74 11.67 -9.79
C ILE A 163 -1.76 12.59 -10.49
N ASP A 164 -1.15 12.11 -11.59
CA ASP A 164 -0.07 12.82 -12.24
C ASP A 164 0.11 12.45 -13.71
N LYS A 165 0.67 13.38 -14.48
CA LYS A 165 1.13 13.16 -15.86
C LYS A 165 2.59 12.73 -15.82
N LEU A 166 2.87 11.50 -16.22
CA LEU A 166 4.21 10.92 -16.26
C LEU A 166 4.80 10.94 -17.67
N GLY A 167 6.14 11.00 -17.74
CA GLY A 167 6.91 10.90 -18.97
C GLY A 167 8.30 10.36 -18.73
N PRO A 168 9.10 10.21 -19.82
CA PRO A 168 10.45 9.64 -19.73
C PRO A 168 11.44 10.40 -18.85
N GLY A 169 11.17 11.69 -18.59
CA GLY A 169 11.98 12.52 -17.67
C GLY A 169 11.68 12.34 -16.19
N ASP A 170 10.66 11.55 -15.87
CA ASP A 170 10.24 11.29 -14.48
C ASP A 170 10.89 10.03 -13.93
N SER A 171 10.75 9.84 -12.62
CA SER A 171 11.23 8.68 -11.91
C SER A 171 10.28 8.29 -10.77
N ILE A 172 10.38 7.05 -10.29
CA ILE A 172 9.76 6.62 -9.05
C ILE A 172 10.78 5.97 -8.13
N LEU A 173 10.78 6.35 -6.84
CA LEU A 173 11.64 5.77 -5.82
C LEU A 173 10.91 4.66 -5.06
N HIS A 174 11.46 3.45 -5.10
CA HIS A 174 10.86 2.26 -4.48
C HIS A 174 11.37 2.01 -3.07
N ALA A 175 11.00 2.87 -2.12
CA ALA A 175 11.35 2.70 -0.71
C ALA A 175 10.39 1.77 0.05
N ALA A 176 9.13 1.72 -0.34
CA ALA A 176 8.17 0.74 0.15
C ALA A 176 8.32 -0.59 -0.61
N PRO A 177 7.87 -1.73 -0.04
CA PRO A 177 8.02 -3.04 -0.68
C PRO A 177 7.39 -3.11 -2.07
N LEU A 178 8.14 -3.65 -3.04
CA LEU A 178 7.67 -3.89 -4.42
C LEU A 178 6.53 -4.93 -4.47
N SER A 179 6.44 -5.80 -3.49
CA SER A 179 5.32 -6.74 -3.35
C SER A 179 3.96 -6.09 -3.06
N HIS A 180 3.92 -4.77 -2.83
CA HIS A 180 2.72 -4.02 -2.41
C HIS A 180 2.56 -2.72 -3.20
N GLY A 181 2.11 -1.65 -2.54
CA GLY A 181 1.76 -0.37 -3.18
C GLY A 181 2.86 0.22 -4.07
N SER A 182 4.13 0.11 -3.67
CA SER A 182 5.25 0.63 -4.47
C SER A 182 5.36 -0.08 -5.82
N GLY A 183 5.22 -1.41 -5.85
CA GLY A 183 5.22 -2.17 -7.11
C GLY A 183 4.02 -1.84 -8.00
N LEU A 184 2.83 -1.68 -7.41
CA LEU A 184 1.66 -1.26 -8.19
C LEU A 184 1.87 0.09 -8.88
N TYR A 185 2.51 1.05 -8.21
CA TYR A 185 2.82 2.36 -8.80
C TYR A 185 4.05 2.40 -9.70
N GLY A 186 4.89 1.36 -9.68
CA GLY A 186 5.92 1.17 -10.71
C GLY A 186 5.32 0.95 -12.10
N LEU A 187 4.14 0.30 -12.20
CA LEU A 187 3.50 -0.01 -13.48
C LEU A 187 3.17 1.23 -14.34
N PRO A 188 2.48 2.27 -13.83
CA PRO A 188 2.25 3.49 -14.62
C PRO A 188 3.57 4.19 -14.99
N HIS A 189 4.62 4.12 -14.15
CA HIS A 189 5.93 4.66 -14.50
C HIS A 189 6.60 3.90 -15.65
N PHE A 190 6.54 2.55 -15.65
CA PHE A 190 6.96 1.76 -16.81
C PHE A 190 6.13 2.08 -18.06
N ALA A 191 4.82 2.26 -17.94
CA ALA A 191 3.97 2.61 -19.07
C ALA A 191 4.35 3.97 -19.68
N ALA A 192 4.77 4.93 -18.85
CA ALA A 192 5.21 6.26 -19.27
C ALA A 192 6.67 6.31 -19.76
N GLY A 193 7.45 5.24 -19.59
CA GLY A 193 8.87 5.21 -19.91
C GLY A 193 9.76 5.90 -18.88
N ALA A 194 9.27 6.11 -17.67
CA ALA A 194 10.00 6.69 -16.55
C ALA A 194 11.00 5.71 -15.92
N VAL A 195 11.93 6.22 -15.10
CA VAL A 195 12.95 5.39 -14.44
C VAL A 195 12.40 4.85 -13.11
N ASN A 196 12.53 3.54 -12.89
CA ASN A 196 12.21 2.91 -11.61
C ASN A 196 13.50 2.76 -10.79
N VAL A 197 13.59 3.50 -9.69
CA VAL A 197 14.80 3.63 -8.87
C VAL A 197 14.62 2.87 -7.57
N ILE A 198 15.56 2.00 -7.27
CA ILE A 198 15.59 1.23 -6.03
C ILE A 198 16.69 1.79 -5.14
N PRO A 199 16.41 2.14 -3.88
CA PRO A 199 17.44 2.51 -2.92
C PRO A 199 18.50 1.40 -2.76
N GLU A 200 19.76 1.73 -2.52
CA GLU A 200 20.83 0.75 -2.30
C GLU A 200 20.56 -0.13 -1.06
N SER A 201 19.91 0.44 -0.04
CA SER A 201 19.42 -0.29 1.15
C SER A 201 18.40 -1.38 0.82
N GLY A 202 17.79 -1.33 -0.39
CA GLY A 202 16.68 -2.19 -0.80
C GLY A 202 15.39 -1.92 -0.01
N GLY A 203 15.25 -0.74 0.64
CA GLY A 203 14.10 -0.43 1.47
C GLY A 203 13.98 1.04 1.84
N PHE A 204 13.45 1.29 3.03
CA PHE A 204 13.19 2.63 3.53
C PHE A 204 14.30 3.09 4.49
N ASP A 205 15.08 4.02 4.03
CA ASP A 205 16.00 4.84 4.81
C ASP A 205 15.75 6.32 4.51
N PRO A 206 15.45 7.18 5.52
CA PRO A 206 15.14 8.59 5.30
C PRO A 206 16.28 9.40 4.69
N GLU A 207 17.53 9.18 5.13
CA GLU A 207 18.67 9.95 4.65
C GLU A 207 18.97 9.63 3.19
N GLU A 208 18.97 8.34 2.86
CA GLU A 208 19.12 7.86 1.49
C GLU A 208 18.02 8.41 0.58
N LEU A 209 16.75 8.40 1.04
CA LEU A 209 15.64 8.93 0.25
C LEU A 209 15.80 10.42 -0.04
N TYR A 210 16.19 11.23 0.95
CA TYR A 210 16.45 12.64 0.70
C TYR A 210 17.58 12.85 -0.31
N ALA A 211 18.64 12.04 -0.26
CA ALA A 211 19.71 12.09 -1.26
C ALA A 211 19.21 11.74 -2.67
N LEU A 212 18.40 10.69 -2.79
CA LEU A 212 17.82 10.28 -4.08
C LEU A 212 16.82 11.32 -4.63
N LEU A 213 16.04 11.98 -3.76
CA LEU A 213 15.11 13.06 -4.14
C LEU A 213 15.84 14.34 -4.61
N GLU A 214 17.13 14.50 -4.28
CA GLU A 214 17.99 15.56 -4.86
C GLU A 214 18.63 15.15 -6.19
N ARG A 215 18.71 13.85 -6.48
CA ARG A 215 19.37 13.29 -7.66
C ARG A 215 18.40 13.05 -8.82
N TRP A 216 17.26 12.39 -8.55
CA TRP A 216 16.33 11.95 -9.57
C TRP A 216 15.24 13.00 -9.81
N ARG A 217 15.17 13.50 -11.06
CA ARG A 217 14.17 14.51 -11.46
C ARG A 217 12.79 13.89 -11.59
N GLY A 218 11.76 14.70 -11.40
CA GLY A 218 10.37 14.27 -11.51
C GLY A 218 10.06 13.07 -10.60
N ALA A 219 10.68 13.02 -9.42
CA ALA A 219 10.62 11.88 -8.53
C ALA A 219 9.24 11.72 -7.90
N SER A 220 8.65 10.55 -8.10
CA SER A 220 7.45 10.11 -7.39
C SER A 220 7.82 9.13 -6.28
N LEU A 221 7.02 9.08 -5.23
CA LEU A 221 7.21 8.20 -4.09
C LEU A 221 5.86 7.71 -3.59
N PHE A 222 5.73 6.40 -3.35
CA PHE A 222 4.64 5.87 -2.54
C PHE A 222 5.14 5.63 -1.11
N ALA A 223 4.43 6.17 -0.12
CA ALA A 223 4.77 6.03 1.29
C ALA A 223 3.55 5.67 2.15
N ALA A 224 3.73 4.79 3.13
CA ALA A 224 2.77 4.68 4.22
C ALA A 224 2.86 5.93 5.13
N PRO A 225 1.79 6.33 5.84
CA PRO A 225 1.83 7.45 6.78
C PRO A 225 2.98 7.37 7.78
N THR A 226 3.30 6.20 8.30
CA THR A 226 4.44 5.97 9.21
C THR A 226 5.80 6.29 8.55
N MET A 227 5.95 6.06 7.26
CA MET A 227 7.16 6.45 6.51
C MET A 227 7.25 7.97 6.42
N ILE A 228 6.14 8.66 6.16
CA ILE A 228 6.09 10.13 6.14
C ILE A 228 6.49 10.69 7.51
N VAL A 229 5.91 10.19 8.60
CA VAL A 229 6.26 10.63 9.96
C VAL A 229 7.77 10.46 10.22
N ARG A 230 8.36 9.35 9.77
CA ARG A 230 9.82 9.13 9.89
C ARG A 230 10.64 10.07 9.00
N LEU A 231 10.17 10.41 7.80
CA LEU A 231 10.81 11.43 6.96
C LEU A 231 10.78 12.80 7.64
N LEU A 232 9.63 13.19 8.24
CA LEU A 232 9.48 14.45 8.96
C LEU A 232 10.38 14.55 10.21
N ALA A 233 10.67 13.43 10.86
CA ALA A 233 11.49 13.34 12.05
C ALA A 233 13.00 13.17 11.76
N SER A 234 13.38 12.93 10.50
CA SER A 234 14.78 12.70 10.13
C SER A 234 15.63 13.96 10.32
N PRO A 235 16.89 13.84 10.79
CA PRO A 235 17.85 14.93 10.76
C PRO A 235 18.13 15.48 9.35
N ALA A 236 17.92 14.66 8.31
CA ALA A 236 18.05 15.06 6.91
C ALA A 236 16.82 15.79 6.35
N ALA A 237 15.77 15.99 7.17
CA ALA A 237 14.50 16.57 6.74
C ALA A 237 14.70 17.95 6.12
N ARG A 238 14.32 18.06 4.85
CA ARG A 238 14.34 19.29 4.05
C ARG A 238 13.34 19.21 2.93
N ARG A 239 12.95 20.35 2.36
CA ARG A 239 12.09 20.35 1.17
C ARG A 239 12.86 19.77 -0.03
N PRO A 240 12.45 18.61 -0.57
CA PRO A 240 13.19 17.98 -1.66
C PRO A 240 13.06 18.77 -2.97
N ARG A 241 14.19 18.93 -3.69
CA ARG A 241 14.22 19.70 -4.92
C ARG A 241 13.40 19.08 -6.06
N HIS A 242 13.50 17.77 -6.22
CA HIS A 242 12.98 17.05 -7.38
C HIS A 242 11.75 16.19 -7.09
N LEU A 243 11.21 16.22 -5.86
CA LEU A 243 9.95 15.57 -5.54
C LEU A 243 8.83 16.18 -6.39
N LYS A 244 8.19 15.35 -7.20
CA LYS A 244 7.04 15.69 -8.03
C LYS A 244 5.74 15.28 -7.35
N THR A 245 5.64 14.00 -6.95
CA THR A 245 4.42 13.47 -6.35
C THR A 245 4.73 12.50 -5.22
N LEU A 246 4.18 12.77 -4.04
CA LEU A 246 4.18 11.87 -2.90
C LEU A 246 2.77 11.31 -2.73
N CYS A 247 2.58 10.09 -3.20
CA CYS A 247 1.35 9.33 -2.94
C CYS A 247 1.44 8.67 -1.57
N TYR A 248 0.39 8.77 -0.76
CA TYR A 248 0.36 8.11 0.54
C TYR A 248 -0.97 7.44 0.85
N GLY A 249 -0.92 6.33 1.58
CA GLY A 249 -2.09 5.56 1.97
C GLY A 249 -1.74 4.22 2.60
N GLY A 250 -2.73 3.33 2.68
CA GLY A 250 -2.59 2.00 3.29
C GLY A 250 -2.73 1.97 4.81
N ALA A 251 -2.76 3.15 5.46
CA ALA A 251 -3.08 3.35 6.87
C ALA A 251 -3.68 4.74 7.06
N PRO A 252 -4.31 5.03 8.22
CA PRO A 252 -4.77 6.38 8.54
C PRO A 252 -3.63 7.39 8.55
N MET A 253 -3.84 8.56 7.92
CA MET A 253 -3.00 9.74 8.07
C MET A 253 -3.73 10.71 8.98
N TYR A 254 -3.12 11.06 10.09
CA TYR A 254 -3.70 12.03 11.03
C TYR A 254 -3.51 13.46 10.53
N VAL A 255 -4.49 14.31 10.79
CA VAL A 255 -4.49 15.71 10.29
C VAL A 255 -3.24 16.46 10.72
N ALA A 256 -2.79 16.28 11.97
CA ALA A 256 -1.57 16.92 12.46
C ALA A 256 -0.33 16.55 11.65
N ASP A 257 -0.18 15.28 11.27
CA ASP A 257 0.95 14.82 10.48
C ASP A 257 0.80 15.22 9.00
N ALA A 258 -0.43 15.26 8.48
CA ALA A 258 -0.71 15.78 7.15
C ALA A 258 -0.30 17.24 7.02
N LEU A 259 -0.63 18.09 8.00
CA LEU A 259 -0.22 19.50 8.04
C LEU A 259 1.31 19.65 8.07
N ARG A 260 2.00 18.87 8.90
CA ARG A 260 3.48 18.86 8.94
C ARG A 260 4.07 18.43 7.58
N ALA A 261 3.48 17.42 6.93
CA ALA A 261 3.92 16.98 5.61
C ALA A 261 3.70 18.08 4.54
N ILE A 262 2.58 18.80 4.60
CA ILE A 262 2.29 19.95 3.73
C ILE A 262 3.35 21.05 3.92
N ASP A 263 3.69 21.38 5.17
CA ASP A 263 4.68 22.41 5.48
C ASP A 263 6.08 22.06 4.91
N LEU A 264 6.49 20.78 4.98
CA LEU A 264 7.81 20.35 4.51
C LEU A 264 7.84 20.11 3.01
N PHE A 265 6.90 19.32 2.47
CA PHE A 265 6.96 18.85 1.08
C PHE A 265 6.24 19.77 0.10
N GLY A 266 5.26 20.55 0.56
CA GLY A 266 4.34 21.32 -0.25
C GLY A 266 3.07 20.53 -0.58
N GLY A 267 1.90 21.13 -0.33
CA GLY A 267 0.59 20.48 -0.54
C GLY A 267 0.35 20.09 -2.00
N GLU A 268 0.90 20.86 -2.93
CA GLU A 268 0.84 20.63 -4.37
C GLU A 268 1.50 19.32 -4.84
N ARG A 269 2.23 18.62 -3.95
CA ARG A 269 2.91 17.37 -4.23
C ARG A 269 2.29 16.16 -3.55
N LEU A 270 1.33 16.36 -2.65
CA LEU A 270 0.75 15.31 -1.83
C LEU A 270 -0.54 14.79 -2.43
N TYR A 271 -0.67 13.47 -2.55
CA TYR A 271 -1.89 12.80 -2.98
C TYR A 271 -2.21 11.66 -2.03
N GLN A 272 -3.33 11.75 -1.31
CA GLN A 272 -3.78 10.67 -0.44
C GLN A 272 -4.57 9.63 -1.22
N LEU A 273 -4.45 8.37 -0.82
CA LEU A 273 -5.08 7.23 -1.45
C LEU A 273 -5.75 6.33 -0.41
N PHE A 274 -6.96 5.92 -0.73
CA PHE A 274 -7.60 4.79 -0.06
C PHE A 274 -7.81 3.66 -1.05
N GLY A 275 -7.44 2.45 -0.61
CA GLY A 275 -7.61 1.20 -1.35
C GLY A 275 -7.12 0.03 -0.52
N GLN A 276 -7.31 -1.15 -1.06
CA GLN A 276 -6.96 -2.41 -0.42
C GLN A 276 -6.21 -3.29 -1.43
N GLY A 277 -5.69 -4.46 -1.02
CA GLY A 277 -5.14 -5.42 -1.96
C GLY A 277 -6.17 -5.96 -2.95
N GLU A 278 -7.42 -5.98 -2.54
CA GLU A 278 -8.60 -6.40 -3.29
C GLU A 278 -9.09 -5.36 -4.32
N SER A 279 -8.70 -4.09 -4.14
CA SER A 279 -8.88 -2.98 -5.09
C SER A 279 -7.67 -2.04 -4.95
N PRO A 280 -6.57 -2.35 -5.67
CA PRO A 280 -5.27 -1.77 -5.39
C PRO A 280 -5.24 -0.25 -5.47
N MET A 281 -5.23 0.42 -4.30
CA MET A 281 -5.00 1.86 -4.14
C MET A 281 -5.94 2.78 -4.96
N THR A 282 -7.09 2.27 -5.44
CA THR A 282 -7.92 2.97 -6.43
C THR A 282 -9.36 3.26 -5.99
N ILE A 283 -9.70 3.11 -4.71
CA ILE A 283 -11.08 3.35 -4.26
C ILE A 283 -11.38 4.84 -4.23
N THR A 284 -10.69 5.60 -3.37
CA THR A 284 -10.81 7.07 -3.34
C THR A 284 -9.44 7.73 -3.35
N GLY A 285 -9.41 9.03 -3.60
CA GLY A 285 -8.21 9.86 -3.50
C GLY A 285 -8.53 11.29 -3.09
N LEU A 286 -7.63 11.89 -2.31
CA LEU A 286 -7.63 13.32 -2.00
C LEU A 286 -6.53 13.99 -2.82
N PRO A 287 -6.91 14.76 -3.88
CA PRO A 287 -5.94 15.38 -4.77
C PRO A 287 -5.11 16.49 -4.12
N GLN A 288 -3.99 16.82 -4.76
CA GLN A 288 -3.01 17.84 -4.35
C GLN A 288 -3.66 19.18 -4.00
N ARG A 289 -4.65 19.64 -4.78
CA ARG A 289 -5.33 20.93 -4.57
C ARG A 289 -5.99 21.07 -3.20
N PHE A 290 -6.39 19.95 -2.58
CA PHE A 290 -6.98 19.96 -1.23
C PHE A 290 -5.90 20.03 -0.17
N HIS A 291 -4.77 19.37 -0.37
CA HIS A 291 -3.59 19.48 0.50
C HIS A 291 -3.03 20.91 0.46
N ASP A 292 -2.90 21.49 -0.72
CA ASP A 292 -2.41 22.85 -0.90
C ASP A 292 -3.29 23.87 -0.18
N ARG A 293 -4.62 23.70 -0.25
CA ARG A 293 -5.59 24.53 0.46
C ARG A 293 -5.85 24.11 1.91
N ARG A 294 -5.24 23.04 2.38
CA ARG A 294 -5.43 22.45 3.72
C ARG A 294 -6.90 22.14 4.03
N MET A 295 -7.61 21.62 3.04
CA MET A 295 -9.05 21.32 3.12
C MET A 295 -9.28 19.81 3.10
N ASN A 296 -10.29 19.35 3.84
CA ASN A 296 -10.76 17.96 3.85
C ASN A 296 -9.69 16.93 4.21
N LEU A 297 -8.65 17.31 4.99
CA LEU A 297 -7.53 16.46 5.35
C LEU A 297 -7.92 15.29 6.28
N GLU A 298 -9.07 15.38 6.92
CA GLU A 298 -9.68 14.32 7.74
C GLU A 298 -10.33 13.21 6.89
N THR A 299 -10.56 13.48 5.60
CA THR A 299 -11.17 12.54 4.64
C THR A 299 -10.11 11.74 3.90
N CYS A 300 -10.50 10.66 3.23
CA CYS A 300 -9.68 9.99 2.24
C CYS A 300 -10.06 10.39 0.80
N GLY A 301 -10.67 11.56 0.64
CA GLY A 301 -11.07 12.13 -0.63
C GLY A 301 -12.37 11.55 -1.17
N PHE A 302 -12.52 11.54 -2.47
CA PHE A 302 -13.70 11.08 -3.20
C PHE A 302 -13.36 9.97 -4.19
N ALA A 303 -14.40 9.31 -4.74
CA ALA A 303 -14.24 8.22 -5.70
C ALA A 303 -13.31 8.61 -6.85
N ARG A 304 -12.39 7.70 -7.19
CA ARG A 304 -11.47 7.90 -8.31
C ARG A 304 -12.18 7.72 -9.65
N THR A 305 -11.57 8.19 -10.72
CA THR A 305 -12.13 8.09 -12.09
C THR A 305 -12.46 6.65 -12.45
N GLY A 306 -13.70 6.38 -12.84
CA GLY A 306 -14.19 5.06 -13.19
C GLY A 306 -14.49 4.13 -12.01
N VAL A 307 -14.53 4.67 -10.78
CA VAL A 307 -14.82 3.93 -9.54
C VAL A 307 -16.15 4.39 -8.95
N GLU A 308 -16.99 3.44 -8.58
CA GLU A 308 -18.18 3.69 -7.80
C GLU A 308 -17.92 3.37 -6.33
N VAL A 309 -18.32 4.28 -5.46
CA VAL A 309 -18.20 4.13 -4.00
C VAL A 309 -19.52 4.51 -3.35
N LYS A 310 -19.97 3.74 -2.40
CA LYS A 310 -21.12 4.10 -1.55
C LYS A 310 -20.93 3.60 -0.13
N VAL A 311 -21.65 4.22 0.80
CA VAL A 311 -21.75 3.79 2.18
C VAL A 311 -23.14 3.16 2.36
N LEU A 312 -23.17 1.93 2.85
CA LEU A 312 -24.43 1.21 3.15
C LEU A 312 -25.06 1.76 4.43
N GLU A 313 -26.32 1.39 4.69
CA GLU A 313 -27.02 1.75 5.95
C GLU A 313 -26.26 1.25 7.20
N SER A 314 -25.55 0.15 7.08
CA SER A 314 -24.65 -0.37 8.13
C SER A 314 -23.42 0.52 8.40
N GLY A 315 -23.17 1.53 7.57
CA GLY A 315 -21.96 2.34 7.57
C GLY A 315 -20.79 1.69 6.80
N GLU A 316 -20.94 0.48 6.27
CA GLU A 316 -19.87 -0.18 5.52
C GLU A 316 -19.66 0.51 4.15
N VAL A 317 -18.39 0.76 3.83
CA VAL A 317 -17.96 1.28 2.53
C VAL A 317 -17.88 0.12 1.53
N VAL A 318 -18.54 0.27 0.40
CA VAL A 318 -18.46 -0.69 -0.71
C VAL A 318 -18.04 0.01 -2.00
N THR A 319 -17.32 -0.73 -2.86
CA THR A 319 -16.81 -0.18 -4.13
C THR A 319 -17.00 -1.14 -5.29
N ARG A 320 -17.06 -0.58 -6.49
CA ARG A 320 -17.14 -1.31 -7.76
C ARG A 320 -16.31 -0.60 -8.83
N SER A 321 -15.47 -1.34 -9.52
CA SER A 321 -14.68 -0.86 -10.67
C SER A 321 -13.95 -2.02 -11.34
N ASP A 322 -13.35 -1.77 -12.50
CA ASP A 322 -12.43 -2.72 -13.16
C ASP A 322 -11.11 -2.93 -12.38
N CYS A 323 -10.89 -2.23 -11.28
CA CYS A 323 -9.76 -2.47 -10.38
C CYS A 323 -10.03 -3.56 -9.33
N VAL A 324 -11.29 -3.89 -9.08
CA VAL A 324 -11.67 -4.90 -8.08
C VAL A 324 -11.19 -6.28 -8.53
N MET A 325 -10.55 -7.00 -7.62
CA MET A 325 -10.03 -8.35 -7.82
C MET A 325 -11.08 -9.32 -8.41
N ALA A 326 -10.62 -10.35 -9.10
CA ALA A 326 -11.50 -11.43 -9.58
C ALA A 326 -12.02 -12.35 -8.45
N GLY A 327 -11.44 -12.27 -7.26
CA GLY A 327 -11.76 -13.06 -6.08
C GLY A 327 -10.51 -13.48 -5.33
N TYR A 328 -10.66 -14.32 -4.30
CA TYR A 328 -9.54 -14.90 -3.56
C TYR A 328 -9.16 -16.27 -4.11
N TRP A 329 -7.87 -16.47 -4.33
CA TRP A 329 -7.31 -17.73 -4.82
C TRP A 329 -7.67 -18.91 -3.89
N ASN A 330 -8.22 -19.97 -4.48
CA ASN A 330 -8.65 -21.19 -3.77
C ASN A 330 -9.59 -20.93 -2.57
N ASN A 331 -10.34 -19.82 -2.56
CA ASN A 331 -11.22 -19.49 -1.45
C ASN A 331 -12.56 -18.90 -1.95
N PRO A 332 -13.44 -19.74 -2.51
CA PRO A 332 -14.73 -19.31 -3.05
C PRO A 332 -15.66 -18.74 -1.97
N GLY A 333 -15.61 -19.25 -0.74
CA GLY A 333 -16.42 -18.74 0.37
C GLY A 333 -16.04 -17.31 0.75
N ALA A 334 -14.73 -17.03 0.90
CA ALA A 334 -14.27 -15.66 1.16
C ALA A 334 -14.56 -14.73 -0.03
N THR A 335 -14.46 -15.24 -1.27
CA THR A 335 -14.82 -14.50 -2.48
C THR A 335 -16.29 -14.09 -2.46
N ALA A 336 -17.21 -15.03 -2.24
CA ALA A 336 -18.64 -14.76 -2.17
C ALA A 336 -18.99 -13.73 -1.08
N ASN A 337 -18.31 -13.80 0.07
CA ASN A 337 -18.51 -12.82 1.15
C ASN A 337 -17.96 -11.43 0.82
N ALA A 338 -16.84 -11.35 0.09
CA ALA A 338 -16.22 -10.07 -0.25
C ALA A 338 -16.91 -9.39 -1.45
N LEU A 339 -17.47 -10.15 -2.39
CA LEU A 339 -18.02 -9.65 -3.66
C LEU A 339 -19.55 -9.80 -3.74
N GLN A 340 -20.25 -9.40 -2.67
CA GLN A 340 -21.71 -9.53 -2.60
C GLN A 340 -22.41 -8.48 -3.48
N GLY A 341 -23.42 -8.92 -4.23
CA GLY A 341 -24.24 -8.03 -5.04
C GLY A 341 -23.49 -7.26 -6.13
N GLY A 342 -22.30 -7.76 -6.55
CA GLY A 342 -21.44 -7.09 -7.52
C GLY A 342 -20.63 -5.94 -6.95
N TRP A 343 -20.52 -5.84 -5.63
CA TRP A 343 -19.74 -4.84 -4.91
C TRP A 343 -18.66 -5.51 -4.06
N LEU A 344 -17.48 -4.91 -4.03
CA LEU A 344 -16.47 -5.25 -3.03
C LEU A 344 -16.86 -4.65 -1.69
N HIS A 345 -17.11 -5.50 -0.71
CA HIS A 345 -17.29 -5.14 0.69
C HIS A 345 -15.92 -4.94 1.34
N THR A 346 -15.59 -3.70 1.68
CA THR A 346 -14.24 -3.34 2.13
C THR A 346 -13.97 -3.75 3.58
N GLY A 347 -15.03 -3.94 4.38
CA GLY A 347 -14.95 -4.10 5.83
C GLY A 347 -14.50 -2.82 6.56
N ASP A 348 -14.40 -1.69 5.85
CA ASP A 348 -14.15 -0.37 6.43
C ASP A 348 -15.49 0.34 6.66
N ILE A 349 -15.65 0.98 7.81
CA ILE A 349 -16.79 1.81 8.16
C ILE A 349 -16.46 3.27 7.86
N GLY A 350 -17.38 3.97 7.22
CA GLY A 350 -17.18 5.35 6.84
C GLY A 350 -18.48 6.14 6.74
N ARG A 351 -18.33 7.42 6.46
CA ARG A 351 -19.42 8.32 6.09
C ARG A 351 -19.03 9.12 4.86
N MET A 352 -19.99 9.41 4.02
CA MET A 352 -19.81 10.23 2.83
C MET A 352 -20.63 11.51 2.99
N ASP A 353 -20.05 12.64 2.70
CA ASP A 353 -20.76 13.93 2.71
C ASP A 353 -21.49 14.17 1.37
N GLU A 354 -22.26 15.28 1.30
CA GLU A 354 -23.02 15.68 0.11
C GLU A 354 -22.12 15.99 -1.10
N GLN A 355 -20.84 16.29 -0.89
CA GLN A 355 -19.86 16.55 -1.94
C GLN A 355 -19.12 15.28 -2.38
N GLY A 356 -19.41 14.13 -1.76
CA GLY A 356 -18.81 12.83 -2.07
C GLY A 356 -17.48 12.54 -1.37
N PHE A 357 -17.07 13.36 -0.39
CA PHE A 357 -15.88 13.08 0.40
C PHE A 357 -16.15 11.96 1.40
N LEU A 358 -15.32 10.92 1.34
CA LEU A 358 -15.37 9.79 2.24
C LEU A 358 -14.49 10.02 3.47
N THR A 359 -15.06 9.96 4.65
CA THR A 359 -14.32 9.87 5.91
C THR A 359 -14.37 8.44 6.41
N LEU A 360 -13.22 7.79 6.52
CA LEU A 360 -13.12 6.47 7.15
C LEU A 360 -13.10 6.64 8.67
N LEU A 361 -13.98 5.91 9.33
CA LEU A 361 -14.13 5.95 10.79
C LEU A 361 -13.28 4.89 11.47
N ASP A 362 -13.43 3.61 11.06
CA ASP A 362 -12.57 2.49 11.49
C ASP A 362 -12.86 1.23 10.64
N ARG A 363 -12.20 0.12 10.99
CA ARG A 363 -12.60 -1.22 10.54
C ARG A 363 -13.82 -1.71 11.33
N SER A 364 -14.77 -2.38 10.68
CA SER A 364 -15.95 -2.92 11.34
C SER A 364 -15.61 -3.82 12.56
N LYS A 365 -14.52 -4.59 12.45
CA LYS A 365 -14.01 -5.47 13.52
C LYS A 365 -13.29 -4.75 14.67
N ASP A 366 -12.90 -3.51 14.48
CA ASP A 366 -12.16 -2.70 15.46
C ASP A 366 -13.07 -1.65 16.14
N MET A 367 -14.29 -1.49 15.65
CA MET A 367 -15.34 -0.67 16.26
C MET A 367 -15.67 -1.22 17.67
N ILE A 368 -15.77 -0.33 18.65
CA ILE A 368 -16.07 -0.67 20.05
C ILE A 368 -17.56 -0.49 20.26
N ILE A 369 -18.22 -1.50 20.79
CA ILE A 369 -19.65 -1.45 21.13
C ILE A 369 -19.79 -1.31 22.64
N SER A 370 -20.06 -0.11 23.11
CA SER A 370 -20.19 0.20 24.53
C SER A 370 -21.56 0.76 24.84
N GLY A 371 -22.30 0.08 25.71
CA GLY A 371 -23.66 0.49 26.12
C GLY A 371 -24.62 0.65 24.92
N GLY A 372 -24.48 -0.17 23.88
CA GLY A 372 -25.29 -0.10 22.66
C GLY A 372 -24.90 1.02 21.69
N SER A 373 -23.83 1.76 21.99
CA SER A 373 -23.31 2.83 21.13
C SER A 373 -22.05 2.38 20.39
N ASN A 374 -21.98 2.69 19.09
CA ASN A 374 -20.77 2.49 18.29
C ASN A 374 -19.76 3.58 18.58
N ILE A 375 -18.57 3.18 19.01
CA ILE A 375 -17.44 4.06 19.28
C ILE A 375 -16.33 3.71 18.27
N TYR A 376 -15.85 4.71 17.56
CA TYR A 376 -14.81 4.54 16.56
C TYR A 376 -13.45 4.95 17.16
N PRO A 377 -12.52 4.01 17.34
CA PRO A 377 -11.19 4.27 17.89
C PRO A 377 -10.49 5.47 17.27
N ARG A 378 -10.54 5.64 15.95
CA ARG A 378 -9.89 6.74 15.24
C ARG A 378 -10.32 8.12 15.72
N GLU A 379 -11.60 8.31 16.05
CA GLU A 379 -12.11 9.60 16.56
C GLU A 379 -11.39 10.01 17.85
N ILE A 380 -11.10 9.04 18.70
CA ILE A 380 -10.42 9.27 19.99
C ILE A 380 -8.91 9.41 19.75
N GLU A 381 -8.33 8.60 18.89
CA GLU A 381 -6.91 8.66 18.48
C GLU A 381 -6.57 10.05 17.91
N GLU A 382 -7.43 10.64 17.07
CA GLU A 382 -7.27 12.00 16.53
C GLU A 382 -7.27 13.07 17.64
N VAL A 383 -8.06 12.91 18.68
CA VAL A 383 -8.09 13.83 19.82
C VAL A 383 -6.82 13.69 20.64
N LEU A 384 -6.43 12.47 21.01
CA LEU A 384 -5.24 12.21 21.82
C LEU A 384 -3.95 12.71 21.15
N LEU A 385 -3.84 12.61 19.84
CA LEU A 385 -2.68 13.07 19.06
C LEU A 385 -2.56 14.61 19.00
N ARG A 386 -3.57 15.37 19.40
CA ARG A 386 -3.46 16.82 19.57
C ARG A 386 -2.69 17.22 20.83
N HIS A 387 -2.55 16.30 21.79
CA HIS A 387 -1.75 16.58 23.00
C HIS A 387 -0.26 16.67 22.65
N PRO A 388 0.45 17.75 23.04
CA PRO A 388 1.82 18.01 22.60
C PRO A 388 2.81 16.92 22.98
N ALA A 389 2.58 16.21 24.10
CA ALA A 389 3.45 15.15 24.59
C ALA A 389 3.17 13.77 23.94
N VAL A 390 2.06 13.58 23.23
CA VAL A 390 1.72 12.29 22.60
C VAL A 390 2.46 12.14 21.28
N ALA A 391 3.19 11.04 21.13
CA ALA A 391 3.85 10.65 19.87
C ALA A 391 2.97 9.74 19.03
N GLU A 392 2.39 8.72 19.66
CA GLU A 392 1.52 7.73 19.01
C GLU A 392 0.46 7.28 20.00
N CYS A 393 -0.69 6.86 19.50
CA CYS A 393 -1.69 6.19 20.31
C CYS A 393 -2.46 5.14 19.52
N SER A 394 -3.11 4.23 20.22
CA SER A 394 -4.05 3.28 19.66
C SER A 394 -5.14 2.97 20.67
N VAL A 395 -6.38 3.03 20.21
CA VAL A 395 -7.57 2.80 21.02
C VAL A 395 -8.20 1.46 20.66
N ILE A 396 -8.58 0.69 21.68
CA ILE A 396 -9.23 -0.61 21.52
C ILE A 396 -10.36 -0.81 22.54
N GLY A 397 -11.28 -1.71 22.23
CA GLY A 397 -12.27 -2.20 23.18
C GLY A 397 -11.70 -3.31 24.07
N ARG A 398 -12.09 -3.29 25.34
CA ARG A 398 -11.91 -4.36 26.30
C ARG A 398 -13.29 -4.86 26.76
N PRO A 399 -13.53 -6.18 26.85
CA PRO A 399 -14.80 -6.69 27.35
C PRO A 399 -15.15 -6.12 28.73
N HIS A 400 -16.41 -5.69 28.91
CA HIS A 400 -16.95 -5.14 30.14
C HIS A 400 -18.32 -5.75 30.46
N PRO A 401 -18.55 -6.23 31.69
CA PRO A 401 -19.75 -7.01 32.02
C PRO A 401 -21.07 -6.23 31.89
N GLU A 402 -21.04 -4.90 32.09
CA GLU A 402 -22.22 -4.05 32.04
C GLU A 402 -22.44 -3.42 30.65
N TRP A 403 -21.35 -3.03 29.98
CA TRP A 403 -21.44 -2.23 28.75
C TRP A 403 -21.07 -3.01 27.48
N GLY A 404 -20.78 -4.30 27.58
CA GLY A 404 -20.26 -5.11 26.49
C GLY A 404 -18.77 -4.86 26.28
N GLU A 405 -18.39 -3.63 25.96
CA GLU A 405 -16.98 -3.20 25.87
C GLU A 405 -16.78 -1.84 26.55
N GLU A 406 -15.55 -1.59 27.01
CA GLU A 406 -15.08 -0.30 27.45
C GLU A 406 -13.85 0.13 26.65
N VAL A 407 -13.65 1.44 26.56
CA VAL A 407 -12.58 2.06 25.76
C VAL A 407 -11.28 2.09 26.54
N VAL A 408 -10.21 1.55 25.95
CA VAL A 408 -8.84 1.61 26.49
C VAL A 408 -7.91 2.26 25.47
N ALA A 409 -7.11 3.25 25.91
CA ALA A 409 -6.11 3.91 25.10
C ALA A 409 -4.70 3.46 25.47
N PHE A 410 -3.91 3.02 24.50
CA PHE A 410 -2.46 2.85 24.62
C PHE A 410 -1.79 4.08 24.06
N VAL A 411 -0.89 4.68 24.83
CA VAL A 411 -0.27 5.98 24.51
C VAL A 411 1.24 5.87 24.59
N VAL A 412 1.92 6.32 23.56
CA VAL A 412 3.37 6.51 23.52
C VAL A 412 3.67 7.99 23.61
N LEU A 413 4.49 8.38 24.57
CA LEU A 413 4.90 9.77 24.73
C LEU A 413 6.15 10.08 23.89
N LYS A 414 6.30 11.33 23.49
CA LYS A 414 7.54 11.83 22.88
C LYS A 414 8.67 11.78 23.90
N ASP A 415 9.90 11.65 23.40
CA ASP A 415 11.09 11.64 24.25
C ASP A 415 11.11 12.82 25.23
N ARG A 416 11.36 12.52 26.51
CA ARG A 416 11.45 13.48 27.61
C ARG A 416 10.18 14.30 27.87
N GLN A 417 9.04 13.93 27.25
CA GLN A 417 7.75 14.56 27.53
C GLN A 417 6.98 13.76 28.59
N VAL A 418 6.14 14.42 29.32
CA VAL A 418 5.28 13.83 30.36
C VAL A 418 3.84 14.27 30.09
N ALA A 419 2.92 13.36 30.22
CA ALA A 419 1.49 13.62 30.28
C ALA A 419 0.88 12.71 31.36
N GLN A 420 -0.06 13.23 32.10
CA GLN A 420 -0.84 12.43 33.05
C GLN A 420 -2.12 11.94 32.39
N LYS A 421 -2.73 10.88 32.91
CA LYS A 421 -4.01 10.40 32.40
C LYS A 421 -5.11 11.48 32.49
N GLU A 422 -5.02 12.32 33.50
CA GLU A 422 -5.96 13.42 33.73
C GLU A 422 -5.93 14.45 32.59
N ASP A 423 -4.74 14.80 32.09
CA ASP A 423 -4.57 15.73 30.97
C ASP A 423 -5.23 15.18 29.68
N LEU A 424 -5.03 13.88 29.43
CA LEU A 424 -5.62 13.20 28.28
C LEU A 424 -7.12 13.00 28.41
N ASP A 425 -7.61 12.75 29.63
CA ASP A 425 -9.03 12.62 29.95
C ASP A 425 -9.78 13.93 29.75
N GLU A 426 -9.23 15.04 30.26
CA GLU A 426 -9.77 16.39 30.05
C GLU A 426 -9.81 16.74 28.56
N LEU A 427 -8.75 16.44 27.82
CA LEU A 427 -8.70 16.65 26.39
C LEU A 427 -9.79 15.86 25.64
N CYS A 428 -10.00 14.60 26.01
CA CYS A 428 -11.07 13.79 25.45
C CYS A 428 -12.46 14.35 25.81
N LEU A 429 -12.69 14.72 27.07
CA LEU A 429 -13.97 15.27 27.53
C LEU A 429 -14.33 16.60 26.84
N ALA A 430 -13.33 17.39 26.47
CA ALA A 430 -13.52 18.64 25.75
C ALA A 430 -13.86 18.44 24.25
N ASN A 431 -13.56 17.27 23.66
CA ASN A 431 -13.62 17.08 22.21
C ASN A 431 -14.53 15.93 21.76
N VAL A 432 -14.84 14.94 22.61
CA VAL A 432 -15.74 13.83 22.30
C VAL A 432 -16.80 13.62 23.37
N ALA A 433 -17.88 12.95 22.99
CA ALA A 433 -18.95 12.62 23.95
C ALA A 433 -18.38 11.79 25.12
N ARG A 434 -18.86 12.06 26.34
CA ARG A 434 -18.36 11.47 27.58
C ARG A 434 -18.29 9.94 27.58
N PHE A 435 -19.20 9.26 26.88
CA PHE A 435 -19.21 7.81 26.80
C PHE A 435 -18.13 7.23 25.87
N LYS A 436 -17.58 8.04 24.96
CA LYS A 436 -16.53 7.65 24.02
C LYS A 436 -15.13 7.72 24.62
N ARG A 437 -14.93 8.51 25.68
CA ARG A 437 -13.62 8.70 26.25
C ARG A 437 -13.03 7.39 26.82
N PRO A 438 -11.70 7.19 26.78
CA PRO A 438 -11.07 6.04 27.39
C PRO A 438 -11.35 5.97 28.91
N ARG A 439 -11.60 4.77 29.39
CA ARG A 439 -11.71 4.49 30.83
C ARG A 439 -10.34 4.20 31.45
N GLU A 440 -9.41 3.76 30.61
CA GLU A 440 -8.03 3.47 31.00
C GLU A 440 -7.06 4.03 29.95
N TYR A 441 -5.97 4.62 30.44
CA TYR A 441 -4.84 5.09 29.63
C TYR A 441 -3.61 4.30 30.03
N ARG A 442 -3.01 3.55 29.10
CA ARG A 442 -1.81 2.75 29.30
C ARG A 442 -0.65 3.39 28.55
N PHE A 443 0.28 3.94 29.32
CA PHE A 443 1.52 4.45 28.76
C PHE A 443 2.47 3.31 28.45
N VAL A 444 2.95 3.25 27.19
CA VAL A 444 3.83 2.21 26.68
C VAL A 444 5.00 2.81 25.92
N GLU A 445 6.13 2.10 25.87
CA GLU A 445 7.31 2.56 25.13
C GLU A 445 7.09 2.53 23.61
N SER A 446 6.34 1.55 23.12
CA SER A 446 6.02 1.42 21.70
C SER A 446 4.74 0.63 21.46
N LEU A 447 4.08 0.89 20.33
CA LEU A 447 2.95 0.10 19.85
C LEU A 447 3.43 -1.06 18.98
N PRO A 448 2.81 -2.26 19.08
CA PRO A 448 3.11 -3.38 18.20
C PRO A 448 2.67 -3.05 16.78
N LYS A 449 3.58 -3.19 15.82
CA LYS A 449 3.32 -2.87 14.40
C LYS A 449 3.67 -4.06 13.51
N ASN A 450 2.93 -4.19 12.41
CA ASN A 450 3.31 -5.13 11.36
C ASN A 450 4.49 -4.58 10.52
N ASN A 451 4.93 -5.38 9.56
CA ASN A 451 6.05 -5.05 8.67
C ASN A 451 5.82 -3.81 7.78
N TYR A 452 4.61 -3.28 7.76
CA TYR A 452 4.20 -2.06 7.02
C TYR A 452 4.02 -0.85 7.94
N GLY A 453 4.32 -0.99 9.24
CA GLY A 453 4.15 0.06 10.23
C GLY A 453 2.71 0.25 10.73
N LYS A 454 1.76 -0.63 10.36
CA LYS A 454 0.39 -0.61 10.86
C LYS A 454 0.31 -1.21 12.25
N VAL A 455 -0.34 -0.50 13.19
CA VAL A 455 -0.56 -1.01 14.56
C VAL A 455 -1.40 -2.29 14.54
N LEU A 456 -0.92 -3.27 15.31
CA LEU A 456 -1.58 -4.57 15.48
C LEU A 456 -2.50 -4.53 16.71
N LYS A 457 -3.75 -4.07 16.53
CA LYS A 457 -4.76 -4.01 17.61
C LYS A 457 -5.01 -5.38 18.25
N THR A 458 -4.83 -6.48 17.51
CA THR A 458 -4.91 -7.84 18.03
C THR A 458 -3.84 -8.14 19.10
N GLU A 459 -2.62 -7.63 18.92
CA GLU A 459 -1.54 -7.78 19.91
C GLU A 459 -1.77 -6.87 21.13
N LEU A 460 -2.37 -5.70 20.93
CA LEU A 460 -2.75 -4.83 22.05
C LEU A 460 -3.85 -5.48 22.92
N ARG A 461 -4.84 -6.15 22.29
CA ARG A 461 -5.90 -6.87 23.01
C ARG A 461 -5.35 -8.00 23.89
N LYS A 462 -4.23 -8.62 23.53
CA LYS A 462 -3.57 -9.64 24.36
C LYS A 462 -2.85 -9.06 25.59
N ARG A 463 -2.64 -7.75 25.63
CA ARG A 463 -2.00 -7.04 26.75
C ARG A 463 -3.01 -6.47 27.76
N LEU A 464 -4.33 -6.62 27.49
CA LEU A 464 -5.41 -6.23 28.40
C LEU A 464 -5.55 -7.20 29.55
#